data_e31938e965c3e765694b223c9d3d8419
#
_entry.id   e31938e965c3e765694b223c9d3d8419
#
_cell.length_a   1.000
_cell.length_b   1.000
_cell.length_c   1.000
_cell.angle_alpha   90.00
_cell.angle_beta   90.00
_cell.angle_gamma   90.00
#
_symmetry.space_group_name_H-M   'P 1'
#
loop_
_entity.id
_entity.type
_entity.pdbx_description
1 polymer ?
#
loop_
_entity_poly.entity_id
_entity_poly.type
_entity_poly.pdbx_seq_one_letter_code
_entity_poly.pdbx_strand_id
1 'polypeptide(L)' 'MARFILNKNQQANGDFEVHNKTTGCSYMPSPENQVDLGEHISCHGAVLLAKQNWPTARINGCYYCCRSCHTT' A
#
# COMPACT_ATOMS: atom_id res chain seq x y z
N MET A 1 -7.45 -12.90 -6.92
CA MET A 1 -6.39 -11.94 -6.55
C MET A 1 -7.01 -10.62 -6.14
N ALA A 2 -6.38 -9.92 -5.23
CA ALA A 2 -6.87 -8.61 -4.79
C ALA A 2 -6.10 -7.49 -5.50
N ARG A 3 -6.76 -6.34 -5.67
CA ARG A 3 -6.13 -5.14 -6.20
C ARG A 3 -5.58 -4.30 -5.07
N PHE A 4 -4.38 -3.78 -5.26
CA PHE A 4 -3.68 -2.97 -4.25
C PHE A 4 -3.37 -1.59 -4.79
N ILE A 5 -3.25 -0.63 -3.86
CA ILE A 5 -2.87 0.74 -4.20
C ILE A 5 -1.82 1.24 -3.20
N LEU A 6 -1.07 2.26 -3.62
CA LEU A 6 -0.18 3.00 -2.73
C LEU A 6 -0.78 4.36 -2.45
N ASN A 7 -0.80 4.76 -1.18
CA ASN A 7 -1.24 6.09 -0.79
C ASN A 7 -0.15 7.10 -1.18
N LYS A 8 -0.51 8.09 -1.99
CA LYS A 8 0.44 9.14 -2.41
C LYS A 8 0.85 10.04 -1.26
N ASN A 9 0.04 10.10 -0.21
CA ASN A 9 0.33 10.94 0.96
C ASN A 9 1.20 10.17 1.93
N GLN A 10 2.35 10.76 2.26
CA GLN A 10 3.27 10.19 3.22
C GLN A 10 2.69 10.32 4.63
N GLN A 11 2.85 9.26 5.43
CA GLN A 11 2.44 9.31 6.81
C GLN A 11 3.39 10.14 7.66
N ALA A 12 2.94 10.49 8.88
CA ALA A 12 3.74 11.28 9.80
C ALA A 12 5.10 10.64 10.11
N ASN A 13 5.15 9.29 10.12
CA ASN A 13 6.39 8.57 10.38
C ASN A 13 7.29 8.44 9.14
N GLY A 14 6.86 8.96 7.99
CA GLY A 14 7.62 8.91 6.76
C GLY A 14 7.28 7.77 5.83
N ASP A 15 6.37 6.87 6.20
CA ASP A 15 6.01 5.72 5.39
C ASP A 15 4.92 6.05 4.38
N PHE A 16 5.00 5.42 3.20
CA PHE A 16 3.92 5.37 2.22
C PHE A 16 3.25 4.01 2.34
N GLU A 17 1.94 3.99 2.54
CA GLU A 17 1.22 2.75 2.83
C GLU A 17 0.60 2.11 1.60
N VAL A 18 0.74 0.78 1.52
CA VAL A 18 0.03 -0.06 0.56
C VAL A 18 -1.27 -0.52 1.19
N HIS A 19 -2.37 -0.35 0.47
CA HIS A 19 -3.70 -0.75 0.91
C HIS A 19 -4.29 -1.80 -0.02
N ASN A 20 -5.11 -2.69 0.53
CA ASN A 20 -5.90 -3.64 -0.24
C ASN A 20 -7.20 -2.96 -0.67
N LYS A 21 -7.29 -2.59 -1.96
CA LYS A 21 -8.46 -1.89 -2.47
C LYS A 21 -9.67 -2.79 -2.59
N THR A 22 -9.47 -4.09 -2.81
CA THR A 22 -10.57 -5.04 -2.96
C THR A 22 -11.36 -5.18 -1.65
N THR A 23 -10.66 -5.36 -0.54
CA THR A 23 -11.33 -5.43 0.77
C THR A 23 -11.68 -4.06 1.32
N GLY A 24 -10.88 -3.05 0.97
CA GLY A 24 -11.02 -1.73 1.52
C GLY A 24 -10.65 -1.64 2.99
N CYS A 25 -10.59 -0.44 3.52
CA CYS A 25 -10.47 -0.20 4.95
C CYS A 25 -10.83 1.26 5.24
N SER A 26 -11.04 1.57 6.54
CA SER A 26 -11.47 2.91 6.96
C SER A 26 -10.41 3.99 6.68
N TYR A 27 -9.18 3.58 6.42
CA TYR A 27 -8.06 4.50 6.21
C TYR A 27 -7.64 4.59 4.74
N MET A 28 -8.49 4.08 3.84
CA MET A 28 -8.24 4.16 2.40
C MET A 28 -8.20 5.63 1.96
N PRO A 29 -7.14 6.05 1.24
CA PRO A 29 -7.09 7.42 0.73
C PRO A 29 -8.15 7.64 -0.35
N SER A 30 -8.49 8.90 -0.62
CA SER A 30 -9.41 9.23 -1.69
C SER A 30 -8.80 8.83 -3.05
N PRO A 31 -9.64 8.59 -4.08
CA PRO A 31 -9.15 8.04 -5.36
C PRO A 31 -8.02 8.83 -6.00
N GLU A 32 -8.03 10.15 -5.91
CA GLU A 32 -6.98 10.99 -6.50
C GLU A 32 -5.63 10.83 -5.81
N ASN A 33 -5.62 10.24 -4.61
CA ASN A 33 -4.40 10.00 -3.84
C ASN A 33 -3.96 8.55 -3.89
N GLN A 34 -4.55 7.74 -4.77
CA GLN A 34 -4.21 6.34 -4.94
C GLN A 34 -3.34 6.14 -6.17
N VAL A 35 -2.24 5.39 -6.01
CA VAL A 35 -1.45 4.89 -7.14
C VAL A 35 -1.78 3.41 -7.30
N ASP A 36 -2.27 3.01 -8.46
CA ASP A 36 -2.63 1.62 -8.72
C ASP A 36 -1.38 0.74 -8.75
N LEU A 37 -1.38 -0.31 -7.95
CA LEU A 37 -0.30 -1.31 -7.92
C LEU A 37 -0.70 -2.61 -8.63
N GLY A 38 -1.91 -2.67 -9.17
CA GLY A 38 -2.40 -3.85 -9.86
C GLY A 38 -2.88 -4.94 -8.92
N GLU A 39 -3.08 -6.13 -9.49
CA GLU A 39 -3.58 -7.29 -8.75
C GLU A 39 -2.45 -8.20 -8.34
N HIS A 40 -2.52 -8.69 -7.11
CA HIS A 40 -1.51 -9.59 -6.54
C HIS A 40 -2.19 -10.62 -5.67
N ILE A 41 -1.54 -11.78 -5.52
CA ILE A 41 -2.03 -12.86 -4.65
C ILE A 41 -2.08 -12.39 -3.20
N SER A 42 -1.10 -11.56 -2.79
CA SER A 42 -1.02 -11.02 -1.43
C SER A 42 -0.41 -9.63 -1.46
N CYS A 43 -0.45 -8.95 -0.33
CA CYS A 43 0.16 -7.64 -0.20
C CYS A 43 1.68 -7.66 -0.42
N HIS A 44 2.33 -8.81 -0.24
CA HIS A 44 3.78 -8.91 -0.43
C HIS A 44 4.20 -8.55 -1.85
N GLY A 45 3.45 -9.03 -2.86
CA GLY A 45 3.73 -8.67 -4.25
C GLY A 45 3.55 -7.18 -4.51
N ALA A 46 2.50 -6.59 -3.94
CA ALA A 46 2.23 -5.17 -4.11
C ALA A 46 3.32 -4.32 -3.44
N VAL A 47 3.74 -4.68 -2.24
CA VAL A 47 4.80 -3.97 -1.53
C VAL A 47 6.12 -4.07 -2.30
N LEU A 48 6.44 -5.24 -2.83
CA LEU A 48 7.65 -5.44 -3.61
C LEU A 48 7.64 -4.56 -4.86
N LEU A 49 6.52 -4.51 -5.57
CA LEU A 49 6.38 -3.66 -6.75
C LEU A 49 6.56 -2.18 -6.40
N ALA A 50 5.95 -1.74 -5.31
CA ALA A 50 6.11 -0.36 -4.86
C ALA A 50 7.56 -0.03 -4.55
N LYS A 51 8.28 -0.94 -3.89
CA LYS A 51 9.70 -0.74 -3.59
C LYS A 51 10.56 -0.68 -4.85
N GLN A 52 10.20 -1.45 -5.88
CA GLN A 52 10.89 -1.41 -7.16
C GLN A 52 10.68 -0.09 -7.89
N ASN A 53 9.46 0.44 -7.83
CA ASN A 53 9.11 1.69 -8.52
C ASN A 53 9.63 2.92 -7.78
N TRP A 54 9.69 2.86 -6.46
CA TRP A 54 10.15 3.98 -5.62
C TRP A 54 11.18 3.48 -4.62
N PRO A 55 12.41 3.17 -5.09
CA PRO A 55 13.42 2.51 -4.24
C PRO A 55 13.92 3.35 -3.07
N THR A 56 13.74 4.67 -3.11
CA THR A 56 14.16 5.55 -2.02
C THR A 56 13.03 5.84 -1.03
N ALA A 57 11.80 5.44 -1.34
CA ALA A 57 10.66 5.67 -0.48
C ALA A 57 10.56 4.57 0.58
N ARG A 58 10.03 4.94 1.74
CA ARG A 58 9.73 3.98 2.80
C ARG A 58 8.34 3.42 2.54
N ILE A 59 8.29 2.16 2.12
CA ILE A 59 7.04 1.49 1.77
C ILE A 59 6.67 0.53 2.90
N ASN A 60 5.41 0.58 3.33
CA ASN A 60 4.90 -0.28 4.39
C ASN A 60 3.47 -0.71 4.07
N GLY A 61 3.05 -1.84 4.60
CA GLY A 61 1.66 -2.28 4.47
C GLY A 61 0.77 -1.58 5.50
N CYS A 62 -0.47 -1.30 5.11
CA CYS A 62 -1.44 -0.75 6.03
C CYS A 62 -1.70 -1.73 7.17
N TYR A 63 -1.71 -1.23 8.41
CA TYR A 63 -1.94 -2.07 9.59
C TYR A 63 -3.30 -2.79 9.53
N TYR A 64 -4.29 -2.16 8.92
CA TYR A 64 -5.67 -2.66 8.95
C TYR A 64 -6.01 -3.58 7.77
N CYS A 65 -5.57 -3.27 6.57
CA CYS A 65 -5.93 -4.08 5.39
C CYS A 65 -4.75 -4.82 4.75
N CYS A 66 -3.53 -4.55 5.18
CA CYS A 66 -2.33 -5.26 4.74
C CYS A 66 -1.46 -5.63 5.94
N ARG A 67 -2.07 -6.18 6.96
CA ARG A 67 -1.43 -6.39 8.26
C ARG A 67 -0.20 -7.29 8.18
N SER A 68 -0.22 -8.31 7.34
CA SER A 68 0.92 -9.21 7.17
C SER A 68 2.15 -8.51 6.58
N CYS A 69 1.97 -7.34 5.99
CA CYS A 69 3.05 -6.54 5.40
C CYS A 69 3.40 -5.32 6.24
N HIS A 70 2.73 -5.14 7.37
CA HIS A 70 2.99 -4.02 8.26
C HIS A 70 4.19 -4.34 9.14
N THR A 71 5.22 -3.48 9.13
CA THR A 71 6.47 -3.72 9.86
C THR A 71 6.80 -2.65 10.90
N THR A 72 6.11 -1.52 10.92
CA THR A 72 6.39 -0.43 11.87
C THR A 72 5.16 0.10 12.54
#